data_02178b619bb89d34242e365ecf96ec8d
#
_entry.id   02178b619bb89d34242e365ecf96ec8d
#
_cell.length_a   1.000
_cell.length_b   1.000
_cell.length_c   1.000
_cell.angle_alpha   90.00
_cell.angle_beta   90.00
_cell.angle_gamma   90.00
#
_symmetry.space_group_name_H-M   'P 1'
#
loop_
_entity.id
_entity.type
_entity.pdbx_description
1 polymer ?
#
loop_
_entity_poly.entity_id
_entity_poly.type
_entity_poly.pdbx_seq_one_letter_code
_entity_poly.pdbx_strand_id
1 'polypeptide(L)'
;TYSHASIMYNALKEIPELQRLVQVGVRDYSESEWEYIKNSNYRVITYFDKEIRTRLFEGQSWKNIAEDIIDKLPQKVFISFDIDGLDRKRCPFTGTPVPGGFELEQVFFLFSKLLQSGRTIVGFDLNEVGIGGDTDWDANVGARVLFKLCNLLVTSNTPQSA
;
A
#
# COMPACT_ATOMS: atom_id res chain seq x y z
N THR A 1 4.64 -22.85 4.28
CA THR A 1 3.82 -22.93 3.06
C THR A 1 3.92 -21.60 2.34
N TYR A 2 4.14 -21.64 1.03
CA TYR A 2 4.17 -20.43 0.19
C TYR A 2 2.81 -20.29 -0.49
N SER A 3 2.13 -19.17 -0.28
CA SER A 3 0.88 -18.79 -0.92
C SER A 3 0.82 -17.27 -1.04
N HIS A 4 -0.09 -16.73 -1.86
CA HIS A 4 -0.28 -15.28 -1.95
C HIS A 4 -0.58 -14.66 -0.57
N ALA A 5 -1.36 -15.34 0.27
CA ALA A 5 -1.69 -14.87 1.62
C ALA A 5 -0.51 -14.92 2.63
N SER A 6 0.64 -15.53 2.29
CA SER A 6 1.77 -15.67 3.21
C SER A 6 3.03 -14.91 2.77
N ILE A 7 2.95 -14.11 1.71
CA ILE A 7 4.11 -13.39 1.13
C ILE A 7 4.77 -12.50 2.18
N MET A 8 4.01 -11.63 2.82
CA MET A 8 4.56 -10.67 3.79
C MET A 8 5.08 -11.35 5.06
N TYR A 9 4.43 -12.43 5.52
CA TYR A 9 4.94 -13.25 6.61
C TYR A 9 6.31 -13.86 6.26
N ASN A 10 6.43 -14.43 5.06
CA ASN A 10 7.69 -15.02 4.60
C ASN A 10 8.76 -13.94 4.41
N ALA A 11 8.43 -12.78 3.87
CA ALA A 11 9.35 -11.65 3.73
C ALA A 11 9.91 -11.21 5.10
N LEU A 12 9.04 -11.05 6.09
CA LEU A 12 9.45 -10.69 7.46
C LEU A 12 10.35 -11.75 8.12
N LYS A 13 10.17 -13.02 7.75
CA LYS A 13 10.95 -14.14 8.28
C LYS A 13 12.30 -14.31 7.58
N GLU A 14 12.31 -14.19 6.26
CA GLU A 14 13.49 -14.53 5.43
C GLU A 14 14.39 -13.31 5.17
N ILE A 15 13.92 -12.08 5.43
CA ILE A 15 14.66 -10.82 5.21
C ILE A 15 14.83 -10.10 6.55
N PRO A 16 15.92 -10.40 7.31
CA PRO A 16 16.16 -9.78 8.61
C PRO A 16 16.32 -8.25 8.54
N GLU A 17 16.78 -7.72 7.40
CA GLU A 17 16.96 -6.30 7.13
C GLU A 17 15.64 -5.55 6.96
N LEU A 18 14.54 -6.26 6.72
CA LEU A 18 13.20 -5.69 6.68
C LEU A 18 12.78 -5.25 8.09
N GLN A 19 13.07 -4.00 8.40
CA GLN A 19 12.87 -3.44 9.74
C GLN A 19 11.40 -3.33 10.11
N ARG A 20 10.55 -2.97 9.14
CA ARG A 20 9.14 -2.69 9.38
C ARG A 20 8.29 -2.97 8.15
N LEU A 21 7.14 -3.55 8.37
CA LEU A 21 6.04 -3.66 7.42
C LEU A 21 4.93 -2.69 7.84
N VAL A 22 4.57 -1.74 6.98
CA VAL A 22 3.42 -0.86 7.17
C VAL A 22 2.36 -1.24 6.15
N GLN A 23 1.26 -1.81 6.60
CA GLN A 23 0.13 -2.21 5.76
C GLN A 23 -0.95 -1.13 5.80
N VAL A 24 -1.50 -0.78 4.65
CA VAL A 24 -2.48 0.31 4.51
C VAL A 24 -3.69 -0.16 3.72
N GLY A 25 -4.88 -0.05 4.32
CA GLY A 25 -6.14 -0.39 3.67
C GLY A 25 -6.54 -1.86 3.77
N VAL A 26 -5.97 -2.61 4.72
CA VAL A 26 -6.34 -4.01 4.95
C VAL A 26 -7.81 -4.11 5.33
N ARG A 27 -8.56 -4.99 4.64
CA ARG A 27 -10.00 -5.20 4.83
C ARG A 27 -10.32 -6.58 5.40
N ASP A 28 -9.64 -7.60 4.88
CA ASP A 28 -9.79 -8.98 5.34
C ASP A 28 -8.50 -9.49 5.97
N TYR A 29 -8.62 -10.18 7.07
CA TYR A 29 -7.51 -10.81 7.78
C TYR A 29 -8.04 -11.95 8.67
N SER A 30 -7.20 -12.94 8.91
CA SER A 30 -7.49 -14.05 9.84
C SER A 30 -7.17 -13.67 11.29
N GLU A 31 -7.69 -14.44 12.23
CA GLU A 31 -7.33 -14.30 13.65
C GLU A 31 -5.82 -14.47 13.87
N SER A 32 -5.19 -15.42 13.19
CA SER A 32 -3.74 -15.63 13.29
C SER A 32 -2.90 -14.46 12.76
N GLU A 33 -3.36 -13.76 11.71
CA GLU A 33 -2.71 -12.52 11.24
C GLU A 33 -2.86 -11.39 12.26
N TRP A 34 -4.07 -11.25 12.82
CA TRP A 34 -4.31 -10.28 13.89
C TRP A 34 -3.41 -10.51 15.11
N GLU A 35 -3.29 -11.77 15.55
CA GLU A 35 -2.38 -12.13 16.64
C GLU A 35 -0.92 -11.85 16.29
N TYR A 36 -0.50 -12.16 15.07
CA TYR A 36 0.84 -11.85 14.60
C TYR A 36 1.14 -10.35 14.62
N ILE A 37 0.21 -9.53 14.12
CA ILE A 37 0.33 -8.06 14.16
C ILE A 37 0.52 -7.58 15.59
N LYS A 38 -0.35 -8.00 16.53
CA LYS A 38 -0.30 -7.59 17.94
C LYS A 38 1.01 -7.98 18.63
N ASN A 39 1.53 -9.17 18.31
CA ASN A 39 2.73 -9.71 18.93
C ASN A 39 4.02 -9.31 18.21
N SER A 40 3.94 -8.54 17.12
CA SER A 40 5.09 -8.15 16.28
C SER A 40 6.02 -7.10 16.91
N ASN A 41 5.67 -6.57 18.09
CA ASN A 41 6.39 -5.46 18.75
C ASN A 41 6.62 -4.27 17.80
N TYR A 42 5.55 -3.82 17.15
CA TYR A 42 5.54 -2.72 16.16
C TYR A 42 6.39 -2.97 14.89
N ARG A 43 6.84 -4.21 14.65
CA ARG A 43 7.47 -4.56 13.38
C ARG A 43 6.45 -4.61 12.24
N VAL A 44 5.19 -4.94 12.55
CA VAL A 44 4.05 -4.81 11.64
C VAL A 44 3.11 -3.75 12.19
N ILE A 45 2.82 -2.75 11.39
CA ILE A 45 1.85 -1.69 11.69
C ILE A 45 0.80 -1.72 10.61
N THR A 46 -0.45 -1.90 10.99
CA THR A 46 -1.56 -2.04 10.05
C THR A 46 -2.56 -0.90 10.24
N TYR A 47 -2.83 -0.20 9.15
CA TYR A 47 -3.91 0.77 9.03
C TYR A 47 -5.08 0.10 8.33
N PHE A 48 -6.02 -0.42 9.09
CA PHE A 48 -7.21 -1.06 8.54
C PHE A 48 -8.12 -0.05 7.85
N ASP A 49 -8.71 -0.42 6.70
CA ASP A 49 -9.63 0.46 5.95
C ASP A 49 -10.77 0.98 6.82
N LYS A 50 -11.35 0.11 7.66
CA LYS A 50 -12.40 0.48 8.61
C LYS A 50 -11.96 1.59 9.58
N GLU A 51 -10.74 1.50 10.12
CA GLU A 51 -10.20 2.48 11.06
C GLU A 51 -9.90 3.81 10.36
N ILE A 52 -9.32 3.75 9.16
CA ILE A 52 -9.09 4.93 8.33
C ILE A 52 -10.40 5.65 8.05
N ARG A 53 -11.46 4.92 7.64
CA ARG A 53 -12.78 5.50 7.37
C ARG A 53 -13.41 6.08 8.63
N THR A 54 -13.30 5.41 9.77
CA THR A 54 -13.77 5.94 11.05
C THR A 54 -13.11 7.28 11.36
N ARG A 55 -11.79 7.36 11.26
CA ARG A 55 -11.05 8.62 11.47
C ARG A 55 -11.50 9.73 10.52
N LEU A 56 -11.78 9.40 9.25
CA LEU A 56 -12.31 10.36 8.26
C LEU A 56 -13.72 10.84 8.63
N PHE A 57 -14.61 9.94 9.06
CA PHE A 57 -15.97 10.29 9.48
C PHE A 57 -16.00 11.12 10.76
N GLU A 58 -15.02 10.96 11.63
CA GLU A 58 -14.80 11.77 12.81
C GLU A 58 -14.14 13.13 12.53
N GLY A 59 -13.94 13.46 11.25
CA GLY A 59 -13.44 14.77 10.80
C GLY A 59 -11.92 14.87 10.68
N GLN A 60 -11.17 13.79 10.85
CA GLN A 60 -9.73 13.80 10.59
C GLN A 60 -9.49 13.89 9.08
N SER A 61 -8.57 14.75 8.66
CA SER A 61 -8.24 14.89 7.24
C SER A 61 -7.43 13.70 6.74
N TRP A 62 -7.59 13.34 5.46
CA TRP A 62 -6.72 12.36 4.80
C TRP A 62 -5.23 12.76 4.88
N LYS A 63 -4.94 14.06 4.86
CA LYS A 63 -3.58 14.58 5.05
C LYS A 63 -2.97 14.09 6.37
N ASN A 64 -3.68 14.25 7.47
CA ASN A 64 -3.18 13.86 8.80
C ASN A 64 -2.96 12.35 8.89
N ILE A 65 -3.86 11.56 8.28
CA ILE A 65 -3.73 10.10 8.23
C ILE A 65 -2.52 9.69 7.38
N ALA A 66 -2.34 10.31 6.22
CA ALA A 66 -1.21 10.04 5.35
C ALA A 66 0.13 10.39 6.01
N GLU A 67 0.20 11.52 6.71
CA GLU A 67 1.39 11.94 7.47
C GLU A 67 1.69 10.95 8.60
N ASP A 68 0.68 10.48 9.34
CA ASP A 68 0.83 9.45 10.37
C ASP A 68 1.37 8.12 9.78
N ILE A 69 0.86 7.68 8.62
CA ILE A 69 1.37 6.51 7.91
C ILE A 69 2.86 6.69 7.54
N ILE A 70 3.19 7.83 6.95
CA ILE A 70 4.56 8.13 6.52
C ILE A 70 5.53 8.15 7.71
N ASP A 71 5.13 8.66 8.85
CA ASP A 71 5.97 8.72 10.06
C ASP A 71 6.36 7.34 10.60
N LYS A 72 5.62 6.29 10.25
CA LYS A 72 5.97 4.90 10.62
C LYS A 72 7.02 4.28 9.69
N LEU A 73 7.25 4.85 8.52
CA LEU A 73 8.18 4.29 7.53
C LEU A 73 9.64 4.59 7.87
N PRO A 74 10.56 3.66 7.63
CA PRO A 74 12.00 3.90 7.68
C PRO A 74 12.47 4.79 6.52
N GLN A 75 13.74 5.15 6.50
CA GLN A 75 14.32 6.03 5.45
C GLN A 75 14.29 5.39 4.05
N LYS A 76 14.49 4.07 3.95
CA LYS A 76 14.41 3.32 2.69
C LYS A 76 13.10 2.56 2.66
N VAL A 77 12.34 2.73 1.59
CA VAL A 77 10.99 2.18 1.45
C VAL A 77 10.89 1.36 0.15
N PHE A 78 10.42 0.13 0.26
CA PHE A 78 9.92 -0.65 -0.86
C PHE A 78 8.39 -0.55 -0.86
N ILE A 79 7.76 -0.32 -2.02
CA ILE A 79 6.31 -0.22 -2.15
C ILE A 79 5.80 -1.50 -2.80
N SER A 80 5.02 -2.30 -2.06
CA SER A 80 4.22 -3.38 -2.64
C SER A 80 2.79 -2.87 -2.80
N PHE A 81 2.31 -2.83 -4.02
CA PHE A 81 1.00 -2.27 -4.33
C PHE A 81 0.10 -3.32 -4.99
N ASP A 82 -0.98 -3.67 -4.30
CA ASP A 82 -2.04 -4.48 -4.85
C ASP A 82 -3.16 -3.59 -5.39
N ILE A 83 -3.55 -3.78 -6.65
CA ILE A 83 -4.58 -2.95 -7.28
C ILE A 83 -5.91 -3.08 -6.56
N ASP A 84 -6.18 -4.23 -5.94
CA ASP A 84 -7.40 -4.46 -5.15
C ASP A 84 -7.43 -3.68 -3.83
N GLY A 85 -6.33 -3.03 -3.44
CA GLY A 85 -6.31 -1.99 -2.42
C GLY A 85 -7.17 -0.77 -2.77
N LEU A 86 -7.48 -0.58 -4.05
CA LEU A 86 -8.42 0.42 -4.54
C LEU A 86 -9.88 -0.04 -4.34
N ASP A 87 -10.81 0.93 -4.42
CA ASP A 87 -12.24 0.63 -4.51
C ASP A 87 -12.51 -0.27 -5.73
N ARG A 88 -13.33 -1.30 -5.56
CA ARG A 88 -13.66 -2.29 -6.60
C ARG A 88 -14.11 -1.66 -7.92
N LYS A 89 -14.74 -0.49 -7.90
CA LYS A 89 -15.13 0.20 -9.13
C LYS A 89 -13.94 0.59 -10.03
N ARG A 90 -12.72 0.63 -9.44
CA ARG A 90 -11.46 0.92 -10.13
C ARG A 90 -10.78 -0.34 -10.67
N CYS A 91 -11.07 -1.50 -10.09
CA CYS A 91 -10.49 -2.79 -10.47
C CYS A 91 -11.52 -3.92 -10.34
N PRO A 92 -12.61 -3.91 -11.13
CA PRO A 92 -13.70 -4.87 -10.98
C PRO A 92 -13.32 -6.32 -11.28
N PHE A 93 -12.21 -6.58 -11.95
CA PHE A 93 -11.75 -7.90 -12.38
C PHE A 93 -10.54 -8.42 -11.61
N THR A 94 -10.11 -7.74 -10.56
CA THR A 94 -9.09 -8.27 -9.65
C THR A 94 -9.53 -9.59 -9.02
N GLY A 95 -8.57 -10.44 -8.61
CA GLY A 95 -8.85 -11.82 -8.18
C GLY A 95 -9.71 -11.93 -6.94
N THR A 96 -9.49 -11.08 -5.92
CA THR A 96 -10.14 -11.16 -4.60
C THR A 96 -10.71 -9.80 -4.16
N PRO A 97 -11.68 -9.23 -4.89
CA PRO A 97 -12.21 -7.91 -4.57
C PRO A 97 -13.00 -7.92 -3.25
N VAL A 98 -12.67 -6.99 -2.35
CA VAL A 98 -13.38 -6.77 -1.08
C VAL A 98 -14.01 -5.38 -1.10
N PRO A 99 -15.26 -5.17 -0.63
CA PRO A 99 -15.88 -3.86 -0.52
C PRO A 99 -15.04 -2.88 0.31
N GLY A 100 -15.04 -1.61 -0.08
CA GLY A 100 -14.15 -0.58 0.50
C GLY A 100 -12.97 -0.29 -0.41
N GLY A 101 -11.85 0.11 0.17
CA GLY A 101 -10.64 0.47 -0.57
C GLY A 101 -10.57 1.95 -0.92
N PHE A 102 -9.46 2.36 -1.51
CA PHE A 102 -9.11 3.75 -1.75
C PHE A 102 -9.59 4.24 -3.11
N GLU A 103 -9.87 5.54 -3.19
CA GLU A 103 -9.86 6.24 -4.46
C GLU A 103 -8.41 6.43 -4.95
N LEU A 104 -8.24 6.46 -6.26
CA LEU A 104 -6.92 6.59 -6.88
C LEU A 104 -6.20 7.86 -6.42
N GLU A 105 -6.93 8.95 -6.25
CA GLU A 105 -6.44 10.24 -5.78
C GLU A 105 -5.95 10.20 -4.33
N GLN A 106 -6.56 9.37 -3.47
CA GLN A 106 -6.09 9.17 -2.10
C GLN A 106 -4.72 8.48 -2.09
N VAL A 107 -4.54 7.46 -2.94
CA VAL A 107 -3.27 6.76 -3.11
C VAL A 107 -2.19 7.70 -3.66
N PHE A 108 -2.49 8.47 -4.69
CA PHE A 108 -1.55 9.41 -5.28
C PHE A 108 -1.17 10.54 -4.32
N PHE A 109 -2.09 10.95 -3.48
CA PHE A 109 -1.79 11.89 -2.39
C PHE A 109 -0.82 11.29 -1.38
N LEU A 110 -1.05 10.04 -0.94
CA LEU A 110 -0.13 9.33 -0.03
C LEU A 110 1.27 9.21 -0.64
N PHE A 111 1.37 8.84 -1.92
CA PHE A 111 2.63 8.78 -2.65
C PHE A 111 3.33 10.14 -2.73
N SER A 112 2.56 11.21 -2.96
CA SER A 112 3.11 12.57 -2.95
C SER A 112 3.69 12.94 -1.58
N LYS A 113 3.00 12.56 -0.49
CA LYS A 113 3.49 12.75 0.88
C LYS A 113 4.74 11.94 1.18
N LEU A 114 4.79 10.70 0.69
CA LEU A 114 5.99 9.87 0.80
C LEU A 114 7.21 10.54 0.13
N LEU A 115 7.03 11.05 -1.09
CA LEU A 115 8.09 11.76 -1.81
C LEU A 115 8.54 13.03 -1.06
N GLN A 116 7.58 13.83 -0.58
CA GLN A 116 7.86 15.06 0.17
C GLN A 116 8.58 14.82 1.50
N SER A 117 8.48 13.61 2.04
CA SER A 117 9.13 13.26 3.31
C SER A 117 10.64 13.05 3.20
N GLY A 118 11.21 13.07 1.98
CA GLY A 118 12.64 12.86 1.74
C GLY A 118 13.10 11.39 1.91
N ARG A 119 12.16 10.45 2.01
CA ARG A 119 12.47 9.02 2.03
C ARG A 119 12.87 8.53 0.64
N THR A 120 13.76 7.56 0.59
CA THR A 120 14.23 6.95 -0.65
C THR A 120 13.39 5.72 -0.98
N ILE A 121 12.77 5.70 -2.15
CA ILE A 121 12.08 4.53 -2.65
C ILE A 121 13.11 3.63 -3.33
N VAL A 122 13.32 2.43 -2.80
CA VAL A 122 14.34 1.49 -3.29
C VAL A 122 13.82 0.53 -4.35
N GLY A 123 12.51 0.42 -4.48
CA GLY A 123 11.84 -0.43 -5.46
C GLY A 123 10.34 -0.49 -5.20
N PHE A 124 9.64 -1.15 -6.10
CA PHE A 124 8.21 -1.41 -5.95
C PHE A 124 7.82 -2.67 -6.73
N ASP A 125 6.66 -3.22 -6.41
CA ASP A 125 5.90 -4.13 -7.26
C ASP A 125 4.45 -3.64 -7.42
N LEU A 126 3.76 -4.18 -8.43
CA LEU A 126 2.35 -3.95 -8.70
C LEU A 126 1.69 -5.30 -8.98
N ASN A 127 0.73 -5.67 -8.18
CA ASN A 127 0.12 -6.98 -8.18
C ASN A 127 -1.40 -6.92 -8.39
N GLU A 128 -2.00 -8.10 -8.55
CA GLU A 128 -3.45 -8.32 -8.60
C GLU A 128 -4.19 -7.60 -9.75
N VAL A 129 -3.46 -7.19 -10.81
CA VAL A 129 -4.06 -6.58 -12.00
C VAL A 129 -4.77 -7.67 -12.79
N GLY A 130 -6.10 -7.70 -12.69
CA GLY A 130 -6.93 -8.67 -13.37
C GLY A 130 -7.03 -8.45 -14.88
N ILE A 131 -7.29 -9.53 -15.59
CA ILE A 131 -7.69 -9.51 -17.01
C ILE A 131 -9.16 -9.86 -17.04
N GLY A 132 -10.02 -8.93 -17.42
CA GLY A 132 -11.47 -9.14 -17.35
C GLY A 132 -12.17 -8.91 -18.66
N GLY A 133 -12.89 -9.93 -19.09
CA GLY A 133 -13.92 -9.87 -20.11
C GLY A 133 -13.60 -9.06 -21.37
N ASP A 134 -14.50 -8.18 -21.74
CA ASP A 134 -14.40 -7.34 -22.94
C ASP A 134 -13.82 -5.94 -22.67
N THR A 135 -13.10 -5.75 -21.54
CA THR A 135 -12.58 -4.44 -21.16
C THR A 135 -11.15 -4.51 -20.60
N ASP A 136 -10.34 -3.55 -21.00
CA ASP A 136 -8.97 -3.35 -20.49
C ASP A 136 -8.93 -2.39 -19.27
N TRP A 137 -10.06 -2.24 -18.55
CA TRP A 137 -10.18 -1.22 -17.52
C TRP A 137 -9.16 -1.41 -16.39
N ASP A 138 -9.04 -2.62 -15.83
CA ASP A 138 -8.08 -2.90 -14.74
C ASP A 138 -6.64 -2.71 -15.22
N ALA A 139 -6.32 -3.16 -16.45
CA ALA A 139 -5.02 -2.94 -17.07
C ALA A 139 -4.73 -1.44 -17.26
N ASN A 140 -5.73 -0.65 -17.65
CA ASN A 140 -5.59 0.81 -17.78
C ASN A 140 -5.32 1.48 -16.43
N VAL A 141 -6.05 1.11 -15.37
CA VAL A 141 -5.81 1.61 -14.01
C VAL A 141 -4.44 1.16 -13.51
N GLY A 142 -4.08 -0.11 -13.70
CA GLY A 142 -2.77 -0.66 -13.36
C GLY A 142 -1.62 0.09 -14.05
N ALA A 143 -1.76 0.37 -15.34
CA ALA A 143 -0.77 1.14 -16.09
C ALA A 143 -0.55 2.56 -15.54
N ARG A 144 -1.62 3.22 -15.07
CA ARG A 144 -1.53 4.56 -14.44
C ARG A 144 -0.81 4.51 -13.09
N VAL A 145 -1.11 3.48 -12.29
CA VAL A 145 -0.41 3.24 -11.02
C VAL A 145 1.05 2.93 -11.27
N LEU A 146 1.35 2.04 -12.22
CA LEU A 146 2.72 1.69 -12.62
C LEU A 146 3.52 2.93 -13.04
N PHE A 147 2.95 3.77 -13.90
CA PHE A 147 3.57 5.01 -14.34
C PHE A 147 3.89 5.94 -13.14
N LYS A 148 2.96 6.05 -12.18
CA LYS A 148 3.20 6.83 -10.95
C LYS A 148 4.34 6.22 -10.11
N LEU A 149 4.35 4.91 -9.91
CA LEU A 149 5.40 4.22 -9.14
C LEU A 149 6.78 4.40 -9.78
N CYS A 150 6.88 4.30 -11.11
CA CYS A 150 8.12 4.59 -11.86
C CYS A 150 8.60 6.03 -11.61
N ASN A 151 7.70 7.01 -11.72
CA ASN A 151 8.05 8.41 -11.48
C ASN A 151 8.51 8.66 -10.04
N LEU A 152 7.84 8.05 -9.06
CA LEU A 152 8.23 8.14 -7.65
C LEU A 152 9.64 7.57 -7.41
N LEU A 153 9.93 6.40 -7.97
CA LEU A 153 11.24 5.76 -7.86
C LEU A 153 12.33 6.68 -8.42
N VAL A 154 12.15 7.18 -9.65
CA VAL A 154 13.11 8.08 -10.30
C VAL A 154 13.29 9.36 -9.48
N THR A 155 12.18 10.02 -9.11
CA THR A 155 12.24 11.31 -8.42
C THR A 155 12.86 11.21 -7.04
N SER A 156 12.57 10.14 -6.28
CA SER A 156 13.14 9.97 -4.94
C SER A 156 14.65 9.68 -4.94
N ASN A 157 15.19 9.25 -6.08
CA ASN A 157 16.61 8.93 -6.26
C ASN A 157 17.38 9.99 -7.07
N THR A 158 16.68 11.02 -7.55
CA THR A 158 17.34 12.14 -8.27
C THR A 158 17.77 13.19 -7.25
N PRO A 159 19.06 13.61 -7.25
CA PRO A 159 19.49 14.70 -6.39
C PRO A 159 18.65 15.95 -6.67
N GLN A 160 18.08 16.52 -5.62
CA GLN A 160 17.44 17.82 -5.76
C GLN A 160 18.55 18.83 -6.04
N SER A 161 18.51 19.46 -7.22
CA SER A 161 19.38 20.60 -7.52
C SER A 161 19.09 21.71 -6.50
N ALA A 162 20.13 22.04 -5.74
CA ALA A 162 20.11 23.13 -4.77
C ALA A 162 19.81 24.48 -5.43
#